data_5b3b518cda68664aac2194ca2d7340da
#
_entry.id   5b3b518cda68664aac2194ca2d7340da
#
_cell.length_a   1.000
_cell.length_b   1.000
_cell.length_c   1.000
_cell.angle_alpha   90.00
_cell.angle_beta   90.00
_cell.angle_gamma   90.00
#
_symmetry.space_group_name_H-M   'P 1'
#
loop_
_entity.id
_entity.type
_entity.pdbx_description
1 polymer ?
#
loop_
_entity_poly.entity_id
_entity_poly.type
_entity_poly.pdbx_seq_one_letter_code
_entity_poly.pdbx_strand_id
1 'polypeptide(L)'
;MKLLSSDIKTKEILDWKGVHLLNYQFSACSMKTRIYLNLKKIPFTSHQINLSAGENFSEWFQGINPRSLVPVLVHDGEVHIESNDILEYLEGCYREVPLIPKNKEEQIKELLKFEDNLHVDIRNITFKFLVPRFLNKGKSVQPKAKNKATLNGELDSMDDVNRNFWEQYKKYGIKDEDARRSLIRFRTALEELNDQLEGNQYILGAELSLVDVAWFIYTTRIQHANYPLQRLHPNVSGWYERLYANVLFRKEVRRPLIM
;
A
#
# COMPACT_ATOMS: atom_id res chain seq x y z
N MET A 1 4.81 -7.52 8.59
CA MET A 1 4.44 -8.28 9.82
C MET A 1 4.24 -9.75 9.43
N LYS A 2 4.96 -10.69 10.05
CA LYS A 2 4.76 -12.14 9.87
C LYS A 2 3.59 -12.60 10.75
N LEU A 3 2.70 -13.42 10.19
CA LEU A 3 1.60 -14.04 10.94
C LEU A 3 2.05 -15.37 11.55
N LEU A 4 1.50 -15.72 12.72
CA LEU A 4 1.68 -17.04 13.31
C LEU A 4 0.89 -18.09 12.52
N SER A 5 1.47 -19.28 12.32
CA SER A 5 0.80 -20.38 11.61
C SER A 5 -0.50 -20.84 12.31
N SER A 6 -0.62 -20.58 13.62
CA SER A 6 -1.85 -20.82 14.40
C SER A 6 -3.01 -19.92 13.96
N ASP A 7 -2.73 -18.69 13.50
CA ASP A 7 -3.73 -17.72 13.08
C ASP A 7 -4.23 -17.98 11.66
N ILE A 8 -3.45 -18.72 10.86
CA ILE A 8 -3.80 -19.08 9.50
C ILE A 8 -4.80 -20.25 9.53
N LYS A 9 -6.03 -19.97 9.11
CA LYS A 9 -7.12 -20.97 9.02
C LYS A 9 -7.11 -21.70 7.68
N THR A 10 -6.74 -21.02 6.61
CA THR A 10 -6.59 -21.58 5.25
C THR A 10 -5.24 -22.26 5.13
N LYS A 11 -5.18 -23.52 5.59
CA LYS A 11 -3.93 -24.26 5.79
C LYS A 11 -3.16 -24.61 4.52
N GLU A 12 -3.84 -24.72 3.39
CA GLU A 12 -3.23 -25.11 2.11
C GLU A 12 -2.12 -24.15 1.65
N ILE A 13 -2.18 -22.87 2.05
CA ILE A 13 -1.15 -21.90 1.68
C ILE A 13 0.18 -22.14 2.40
N LEU A 14 0.16 -22.85 3.53
CA LEU A 14 1.37 -23.17 4.30
C LEU A 14 2.27 -24.19 3.55
N ASP A 15 1.72 -24.89 2.55
CA ASP A 15 2.46 -25.83 1.71
C ASP A 15 3.00 -25.17 0.43
N TRP A 16 2.65 -23.91 0.16
CA TRP A 16 3.11 -23.20 -1.02
C TRP A 16 4.62 -22.97 -0.99
N LYS A 17 5.27 -23.14 -2.17
CA LYS A 17 6.72 -22.99 -2.35
C LYS A 17 7.05 -21.80 -3.23
N GLY A 18 8.13 -21.09 -2.88
CA GLY A 18 8.51 -19.86 -3.55
C GLY A 18 7.69 -18.65 -3.08
N VAL A 19 7.72 -17.58 -3.87
CA VAL A 19 7.07 -16.32 -3.54
C VAL A 19 5.70 -16.24 -4.22
N HIS A 20 4.65 -16.08 -3.44
CA HIS A 20 3.29 -15.86 -3.89
C HIS A 20 2.78 -14.52 -3.36
N LEU A 21 2.10 -13.75 -4.22
CA LEU A 21 1.53 -12.46 -3.85
C LEU A 21 0.03 -12.47 -4.10
N LEU A 22 -0.77 -12.45 -3.02
CA LEU A 22 -2.20 -12.22 -3.09
C LEU A 22 -2.41 -10.71 -3.14
N ASN A 23 -2.95 -10.22 -4.25
CA ASN A 23 -2.94 -8.80 -4.55
C ASN A 23 -4.14 -8.36 -5.38
N TYR A 24 -4.34 -7.04 -5.49
CA TYR A 24 -5.34 -6.46 -6.38
C TYR A 24 -4.70 -5.40 -7.27
N GLN A 25 -4.99 -5.46 -8.56
CA GLN A 25 -4.33 -4.60 -9.56
C GLN A 25 -4.46 -3.09 -9.27
N PHE A 26 -5.56 -2.64 -8.66
CA PHE A 26 -5.81 -1.23 -8.33
C PHE A 26 -5.44 -0.85 -6.89
N SER A 27 -4.99 -1.78 -6.06
CA SER A 27 -4.54 -1.48 -4.70
C SER A 27 -3.19 -0.77 -4.72
N ALA A 28 -3.09 0.39 -4.08
CA ALA A 28 -1.85 1.14 -3.93
C ALA A 28 -0.74 0.29 -3.29
N CYS A 29 -1.04 -0.35 -2.16
CA CYS A 29 -0.08 -1.21 -1.46
C CYS A 29 0.34 -2.43 -2.30
N SER A 30 -0.59 -3.01 -3.09
CA SER A 30 -0.24 -4.10 -4.01
C SER A 30 0.66 -3.63 -5.16
N MET A 31 0.43 -2.42 -5.71
CA MET A 31 1.31 -1.83 -6.73
C MET A 31 2.72 -1.61 -6.15
N LYS A 32 2.83 -1.05 -4.93
CA LYS A 32 4.09 -0.88 -4.20
C LYS A 32 4.88 -2.21 -4.16
N THR A 33 4.24 -3.27 -3.70
CA THR A 33 4.87 -4.59 -3.57
C THR A 33 5.27 -5.18 -4.93
N ARG A 34 4.44 -5.04 -5.97
CA ARG A 34 4.79 -5.53 -7.31
C ARG A 34 5.94 -4.75 -7.94
N ILE A 35 5.99 -3.42 -7.77
CA ILE A 35 7.15 -2.61 -8.21
C ILE A 35 8.42 -3.12 -7.56
N TYR A 36 8.37 -3.32 -6.24
CA TYR A 36 9.51 -3.83 -5.49
C TYR A 36 9.99 -5.19 -6.02
N LEU A 37 9.10 -6.17 -6.12
CA LEU A 37 9.43 -7.50 -6.64
C LEU A 37 10.06 -7.45 -8.05
N ASN A 38 9.54 -6.57 -8.91
CA ASN A 38 10.08 -6.38 -10.25
C ASN A 38 11.47 -5.72 -10.24
N LEU A 39 11.69 -4.71 -9.40
CA LEU A 39 13.00 -4.05 -9.26
C LEU A 39 14.08 -5.04 -8.78
N LYS A 40 13.73 -5.89 -7.84
CA LYS A 40 14.60 -6.94 -7.30
C LYS A 40 14.70 -8.17 -8.20
N LYS A 41 13.93 -8.22 -9.30
CA LYS A 41 13.83 -9.38 -10.21
C LYS A 41 13.45 -10.68 -9.49
N ILE A 42 12.67 -10.57 -8.42
CA ILE A 42 12.19 -11.73 -7.66
C ILE A 42 11.03 -12.37 -8.43
N PRO A 43 11.15 -13.64 -8.85
CA PRO A 43 10.03 -14.33 -9.47
C PRO A 43 8.94 -14.58 -8.44
N PHE A 44 7.69 -14.36 -8.83
CA PHE A 44 6.55 -14.58 -7.94
C PHE A 44 5.30 -15.05 -8.70
N THR A 45 4.47 -15.81 -8.02
CA THR A 45 3.14 -16.20 -8.49
C THR A 45 2.12 -15.17 -8.02
N SER A 46 1.41 -14.54 -8.94
CA SER A 46 0.40 -13.53 -8.63
C SER A 46 -0.99 -14.14 -8.51
N HIS A 47 -1.64 -13.94 -7.36
CA HIS A 47 -3.03 -14.32 -7.09
C HIS A 47 -3.87 -13.05 -7.00
N GLN A 48 -4.77 -12.84 -7.98
CA GLN A 48 -5.64 -11.67 -7.98
C GLN A 48 -6.81 -11.89 -7.03
N ILE A 49 -7.00 -10.95 -6.10
CA ILE A 49 -8.13 -10.90 -5.17
C ILE A 49 -9.04 -9.76 -5.59
N ASN A 50 -10.19 -10.06 -6.12
CA ASN A 50 -11.11 -9.05 -6.63
C ASN A 50 -11.81 -8.29 -5.49
N LEU A 51 -11.22 -7.18 -5.04
CA LEU A 51 -11.79 -6.33 -4.00
C LEU A 51 -13.14 -5.73 -4.40
N SER A 52 -13.37 -5.53 -5.71
CA SER A 52 -14.63 -5.01 -6.21
C SER A 52 -15.76 -6.02 -6.09
N ALA A 53 -15.46 -7.32 -6.16
CA ALA A 53 -16.39 -8.41 -5.90
C ALA A 53 -16.50 -8.81 -4.42
N GLY A 54 -15.64 -8.24 -3.55
CA GLY A 54 -15.61 -8.58 -2.13
C GLY A 54 -14.91 -9.91 -1.81
N GLU A 55 -14.06 -10.44 -2.71
CA GLU A 55 -13.35 -11.71 -2.49
C GLU A 55 -12.45 -11.69 -1.25
N ASN A 56 -11.95 -10.50 -0.87
CA ASN A 56 -11.19 -10.31 0.37
C ASN A 56 -12.02 -10.58 1.65
N PHE A 57 -13.36 -10.66 1.54
CA PHE A 57 -14.25 -11.04 2.63
C PHE A 57 -14.70 -12.49 2.57
N SER A 58 -14.21 -13.28 1.61
CA SER A 58 -14.44 -14.72 1.58
C SER A 58 -13.82 -15.40 2.81
N GLU A 59 -14.39 -16.49 3.25
CA GLU A 59 -13.87 -17.30 4.35
C GLU A 59 -12.44 -17.76 4.04
N TRP A 60 -12.17 -18.12 2.79
CA TRP A 60 -10.86 -18.51 2.31
C TRP A 60 -9.82 -17.40 2.54
N PHE A 61 -10.08 -16.18 2.07
CA PHE A 61 -9.12 -15.09 2.18
C PHE A 61 -8.98 -14.58 3.63
N GLN A 62 -10.09 -14.51 4.39
CA GLN A 62 -10.05 -14.16 5.81
C GLN A 62 -9.31 -15.20 6.65
N GLY A 63 -9.31 -16.46 6.20
CA GLY A 63 -8.50 -17.52 6.78
C GLY A 63 -7.00 -17.34 6.58
N ILE A 64 -6.58 -16.50 5.63
CA ILE A 64 -5.18 -16.12 5.38
C ILE A 64 -4.84 -14.80 6.08
N ASN A 65 -5.66 -13.76 5.83
CA ASN A 65 -5.48 -12.44 6.43
C ASN A 65 -6.79 -11.97 7.08
N PRO A 66 -6.90 -12.05 8.41
CA PRO A 66 -8.09 -11.62 9.12
C PRO A 66 -8.48 -10.14 8.90
N ARG A 67 -7.50 -9.28 8.57
CA ARG A 67 -7.75 -7.87 8.21
C ARG A 67 -8.50 -7.69 6.89
N SER A 68 -8.61 -8.74 6.07
CA SER A 68 -9.23 -8.68 4.75
C SER A 68 -8.58 -7.64 3.82
N LEU A 69 -7.29 -7.40 3.95
CA LEU A 69 -6.51 -6.44 3.19
C LEU A 69 -5.50 -7.13 2.27
N VAL A 70 -5.19 -6.47 1.15
CA VAL A 70 -4.10 -6.83 0.24
C VAL A 70 -3.04 -5.73 0.24
N PRO A 71 -1.75 -6.06 0.01
CA PRO A 71 -1.21 -7.37 -0.35
C PRO A 71 -1.04 -8.33 0.83
N VAL A 72 -0.98 -9.63 0.50
CA VAL A 72 -0.45 -10.66 1.37
C VAL A 72 0.67 -11.37 0.61
N LEU A 73 1.82 -11.51 1.24
CA LEU A 73 2.93 -12.31 0.72
C LEU A 73 2.92 -13.68 1.42
N VAL A 74 3.02 -14.74 0.62
CA VAL A 74 3.33 -16.08 1.12
C VAL A 74 4.67 -16.49 0.53
N HIS A 75 5.65 -16.75 1.38
CA HIS A 75 7.00 -17.16 0.99
C HIS A 75 7.36 -18.46 1.69
N ASP A 76 7.42 -19.55 0.92
CA ASP A 76 7.65 -20.92 1.44
C ASP A 76 6.73 -21.30 2.61
N GLY A 77 5.45 -20.92 2.52
CA GLY A 77 4.45 -21.16 3.55
C GLY A 77 4.42 -20.16 4.71
N GLU A 78 5.34 -19.20 4.76
CA GLU A 78 5.31 -18.10 5.71
C GLU A 78 4.42 -16.96 5.19
N VAL A 79 3.51 -16.49 6.00
CA VAL A 79 2.53 -15.44 5.63
C VAL A 79 2.95 -14.09 6.20
N HIS A 80 3.08 -13.11 5.33
CA HIS A 80 3.42 -11.73 5.68
C HIS A 80 2.34 -10.77 5.19
N ILE A 81 1.97 -9.83 6.04
CA ILE A 81 1.03 -8.74 5.75
C ILE A 81 1.70 -7.39 6.03
N GLU A 82 1.02 -6.29 5.70
CA GLU A 82 1.50 -4.92 5.70
C GLU A 82 2.61 -4.68 4.65
N SER A 83 2.32 -3.77 3.72
CA SER A 83 3.17 -3.65 2.52
C SER A 83 4.60 -3.23 2.83
N ASN A 84 4.82 -2.32 3.80
CA ASN A 84 6.17 -1.90 4.16
C ASN A 84 6.93 -3.03 4.88
N ASP A 85 6.28 -3.75 5.80
CA ASP A 85 6.87 -4.92 6.47
C ASP A 85 7.22 -6.05 5.47
N ILE A 86 6.39 -6.21 4.42
CA ILE A 86 6.68 -7.16 3.32
C ILE A 86 7.96 -6.74 2.58
N LEU A 87 8.11 -5.45 2.26
CA LEU A 87 9.30 -4.95 1.59
C LEU A 87 10.55 -5.15 2.45
N GLU A 88 10.49 -4.80 3.73
CA GLU A 88 11.61 -5.00 4.68
C GLU A 88 11.99 -6.47 4.83
N TYR A 89 10.99 -7.36 4.94
CA TYR A 89 11.23 -8.81 4.99
C TYR A 89 11.96 -9.30 3.73
N LEU A 90 11.51 -8.89 2.56
CA LEU A 90 12.12 -9.29 1.30
C LEU A 90 13.53 -8.71 1.13
N GLU A 91 13.82 -7.51 1.64
CA GLU A 91 15.19 -6.96 1.68
C GLU A 91 16.13 -7.82 2.50
N GLY A 92 15.64 -8.38 3.61
CA GLY A 92 16.40 -9.35 4.42
C GLY A 92 16.72 -10.65 3.68
N CYS A 93 15.79 -11.10 2.81
CA CYS A 93 15.94 -12.35 2.04
C CYS A 93 16.76 -12.17 0.74
N TYR A 94 16.60 -11.03 0.03
CA TYR A 94 17.16 -10.79 -1.31
C TYR A 94 18.09 -9.56 -1.29
N ARG A 95 19.36 -9.77 -0.94
CA ARG A 95 20.36 -8.70 -0.67
C ARG A 95 21.15 -8.24 -1.89
N GLU A 96 21.01 -8.85 -3.06
CA GLU A 96 21.86 -8.61 -4.23
C GLU A 96 21.77 -7.18 -4.78
N VAL A 97 20.59 -6.56 -4.73
CA VAL A 97 20.37 -5.17 -5.14
C VAL A 97 19.70 -4.45 -3.96
N PRO A 98 20.47 -3.92 -3.01
CA PRO A 98 19.88 -3.35 -1.80
C PRO A 98 19.09 -2.07 -2.13
N LEU A 99 17.85 -1.98 -1.63
CA LEU A 99 17.06 -0.75 -1.61
C LEU A 99 17.04 -0.11 -0.21
N ILE A 100 17.86 -0.64 0.69
CA ILE A 100 18.20 -0.02 1.97
C ILE A 100 19.69 0.33 1.92
N PRO A 101 20.05 1.58 1.56
CA PRO A 101 21.44 2.03 1.58
C PRO A 101 22.05 1.91 2.99
N LYS A 102 23.32 1.52 3.04
CA LYS A 102 24.04 1.40 4.31
C LYS A 102 23.96 2.69 5.13
N ASN A 103 23.82 2.57 6.43
CA ASN A 103 23.70 3.65 7.40
C ASN A 103 22.47 4.55 7.23
N LYS A 104 21.42 4.06 6.53
CA LYS A 104 20.14 4.78 6.37
C LYS A 104 18.94 3.98 6.85
N GLU A 105 19.16 2.86 7.52
CA GLU A 105 18.11 1.94 7.96
C GLU A 105 17.07 2.64 8.85
N GLU A 106 17.53 3.41 9.85
CA GLU A 106 16.63 4.13 10.76
C GLU A 106 15.85 5.24 10.02
N GLN A 107 16.53 6.00 9.17
CA GLN A 107 15.88 7.04 8.37
C GLN A 107 14.82 6.46 7.43
N ILE A 108 15.09 5.29 6.84
CA ILE A 108 14.12 4.58 5.99
C ILE A 108 12.90 4.16 6.81
N LYS A 109 13.09 3.57 7.98
CA LYS A 109 11.98 3.17 8.86
C LYS A 109 11.11 4.37 9.27
N GLU A 110 11.72 5.49 9.61
CA GLU A 110 10.99 6.73 9.96
C GLU A 110 10.15 7.22 8.78
N LEU A 111 10.73 7.27 7.58
CA LEU A 111 10.03 7.73 6.37
C LEU A 111 8.94 6.77 5.89
N LEU A 112 9.15 5.44 6.03
CA LEU A 112 8.12 4.44 5.75
C LEU A 112 6.99 4.52 6.77
N LYS A 113 7.30 4.72 8.06
CA LYS A 113 6.29 4.96 9.09
C LYS A 113 5.51 6.26 8.85
N PHE A 114 6.19 7.30 8.40
CA PHE A 114 5.53 8.54 8.02
C PHE A 114 4.57 8.34 6.84
N GLU A 115 4.95 7.58 5.82
CA GLU A 115 4.08 7.20 4.71
C GLU A 115 2.87 6.40 5.21
N ASP A 116 3.07 5.38 6.06
CA ASP A 116 1.98 4.58 6.62
C ASP A 116 0.97 5.42 7.42
N ASN A 117 1.43 6.43 8.15
CA ASN A 117 0.56 7.35 8.90
C ASN A 117 -0.37 8.18 7.99
N LEU A 118 -0.09 8.25 6.70
CA LEU A 118 -0.93 8.90 5.69
C LEU A 118 -1.88 7.92 4.98
N HIS A 119 -1.93 6.65 5.40
CA HIS A 119 -2.72 5.63 4.72
C HIS A 119 -4.23 5.94 4.70
N VAL A 120 -4.78 6.45 5.79
CA VAL A 120 -6.20 6.88 5.83
C VAL A 120 -6.42 8.10 4.94
N ASP A 121 -5.45 9.01 4.88
CA ASP A 121 -5.54 10.21 4.07
C ASP A 121 -5.51 9.90 2.57
N ILE A 122 -4.61 9.02 2.12
CA ILE A 122 -4.60 8.60 0.70
C ILE A 122 -5.87 7.84 0.33
N ARG A 123 -6.46 7.12 1.28
CA ARG A 123 -7.75 6.45 1.12
C ARG A 123 -8.88 7.47 0.97
N ASN A 124 -8.93 8.50 1.81
CA ASN A 124 -9.89 9.61 1.69
C ASN A 124 -9.80 10.29 0.32
N ILE A 125 -8.60 10.64 -0.13
CA ILE A 125 -8.36 11.26 -1.43
C ILE A 125 -8.79 10.33 -2.58
N THR A 126 -8.40 9.06 -2.52
CA THR A 126 -8.73 8.06 -3.54
C THR A 126 -10.25 7.91 -3.69
N PHE A 127 -10.97 7.72 -2.59
CA PHE A 127 -12.42 7.49 -2.62
C PHE A 127 -13.25 8.77 -2.78
N LYS A 128 -12.64 9.94 -2.57
CA LYS A 128 -13.30 11.21 -2.88
C LYS A 128 -13.20 11.57 -4.35
N PHE A 129 -12.01 11.43 -4.96
CA PHE A 129 -11.70 12.01 -6.26
C PHE A 129 -11.52 10.99 -7.38
N LEU A 130 -11.17 9.74 -7.07
CA LEU A 130 -10.80 8.75 -8.08
C LEU A 130 -11.79 7.60 -8.22
N VAL A 131 -12.63 7.34 -7.22
CA VAL A 131 -13.58 6.23 -7.25
C VAL A 131 -15.00 6.77 -7.08
N PRO A 132 -15.80 6.79 -8.15
CA PRO A 132 -17.18 7.25 -8.08
C PRO A 132 -18.01 6.48 -7.05
N ARG A 133 -18.72 7.20 -6.19
CA ARG A 133 -19.50 6.61 -5.10
C ARG A 133 -20.54 5.58 -5.58
N PHE A 134 -21.11 5.77 -6.78
CA PHE A 134 -22.10 4.85 -7.31
C PHE A 134 -21.54 3.47 -7.66
N LEU A 135 -20.24 3.37 -7.95
CA LEU A 135 -19.56 2.08 -8.18
C LEU A 135 -19.38 1.28 -6.89
N ASN A 136 -19.47 1.94 -5.74
CA ASN A 136 -19.34 1.33 -4.43
C ASN A 136 -20.68 1.15 -3.70
N LYS A 137 -21.81 1.55 -4.31
CA LYS A 137 -23.13 1.29 -3.77
C LYS A 137 -23.40 -0.22 -3.80
N GLY A 138 -23.39 -0.84 -2.65
CA GLY A 138 -23.65 -2.28 -2.48
C GLY A 138 -22.42 -3.17 -2.38
N LYS A 139 -21.23 -2.63 -2.62
CA LYS A 139 -19.97 -3.36 -2.47
C LYS A 139 -19.37 -3.12 -1.07
N SER A 140 -18.96 -4.21 -0.45
CA SER A 140 -18.23 -4.23 0.82
C SER A 140 -18.95 -3.62 2.04
N VAL A 141 -19.94 -4.30 2.51
CA VAL A 141 -20.05 -4.37 3.97
C VAL A 141 -19.08 -5.45 4.37
N GLN A 142 -18.02 -5.10 5.10
CA GLN A 142 -17.37 -6.15 5.89
C GLN A 142 -18.47 -6.90 6.61
N PRO A 143 -18.58 -8.22 6.44
CA PRO A 143 -19.52 -8.97 7.27
C PRO A 143 -19.21 -8.56 8.70
N LYS A 144 -20.23 -8.27 9.50
CA LYS A 144 -20.03 -8.03 10.92
C LYS A 144 -19.34 -9.28 11.46
N ALA A 145 -18.02 -9.25 11.53
CA ALA A 145 -17.29 -10.31 12.20
C ALA A 145 -17.87 -10.40 13.61
N LYS A 146 -18.40 -11.55 13.97
CA LYS A 146 -19.00 -11.76 15.29
C LYS A 146 -17.98 -11.53 16.40
N ASN A 147 -16.70 -11.64 16.08
CA ASN A 147 -15.58 -11.44 17.00
C ASN A 147 -14.55 -10.49 16.37
N LYS A 148 -13.91 -9.67 17.19
CA LYS A 148 -12.75 -8.86 16.78
C LYS A 148 -11.65 -9.78 16.24
N ALA A 149 -10.99 -9.37 15.18
CA ALA A 149 -9.85 -10.10 14.66
C ALA A 149 -8.72 -10.12 15.71
N THR A 150 -8.15 -11.28 15.93
CA THR A 150 -6.91 -11.43 16.70
C THR A 150 -5.78 -11.75 15.75
N LEU A 151 -4.66 -11.10 15.94
CA LEU A 151 -3.43 -11.35 15.20
C LEU A 151 -2.30 -11.61 16.20
N ASN A 152 -1.59 -12.70 16.02
CA ASN A 152 -0.49 -13.10 16.90
C ASN A 152 -0.90 -13.17 18.39
N GLY A 153 -2.16 -13.56 18.64
CA GLY A 153 -2.72 -13.71 19.99
C GLY A 153 -3.26 -12.42 20.62
N GLU A 154 -3.14 -11.27 19.95
CA GLU A 154 -3.60 -9.98 20.45
C GLU A 154 -4.79 -9.44 19.64
N LEU A 155 -5.60 -8.57 20.27
CA LEU A 155 -6.69 -7.87 19.58
C LEU A 155 -6.10 -6.88 18.55
N ASP A 156 -6.56 -6.96 17.31
CA ASP A 156 -6.07 -6.10 16.24
C ASP A 156 -6.80 -4.74 16.23
N SER A 157 -6.12 -3.70 16.68
CA SER A 157 -6.64 -2.32 16.68
C SER A 157 -6.86 -1.77 15.24
N MET A 158 -6.12 -2.26 14.24
CA MET A 158 -6.27 -1.83 12.86
C MET A 158 -7.56 -2.33 12.22
N ASP A 159 -8.11 -3.46 12.69
CA ASP A 159 -9.43 -3.94 12.23
C ASP A 159 -10.53 -2.91 12.56
N ASP A 160 -10.51 -2.32 13.76
CA ASP A 160 -11.46 -1.28 14.15
C ASP A 160 -11.33 -0.02 13.27
N VAL A 161 -10.10 0.41 12.96
CA VAL A 161 -9.83 1.56 12.07
C VAL A 161 -10.39 1.31 10.66
N ASN A 162 -10.13 0.14 10.10
CA ASN A 162 -10.61 -0.24 8.77
C ASN A 162 -12.13 -0.35 8.74
N ARG A 163 -12.72 -1.00 9.71
CA ARG A 163 -14.18 -1.17 9.83
C ARG A 163 -14.88 0.18 9.92
N ASN A 164 -14.44 1.04 10.83
CA ASN A 164 -14.99 2.38 11.00
C ASN A 164 -14.90 3.19 9.72
N PHE A 165 -13.76 3.14 9.00
CA PHE A 165 -13.62 3.82 7.72
C PHE A 165 -14.70 3.37 6.74
N TRP A 166 -14.89 2.07 6.54
CA TRP A 166 -15.83 1.55 5.54
C TRP A 166 -17.30 1.77 5.94
N GLU A 167 -17.64 1.69 7.22
CA GLU A 167 -18.98 2.01 7.73
C GLU A 167 -19.33 3.49 7.48
N GLN A 168 -18.42 4.41 7.81
CA GLN A 168 -18.61 5.83 7.56
C GLN A 168 -18.69 6.14 6.06
N TYR A 169 -17.79 5.57 5.26
CA TYR A 169 -17.79 5.72 3.83
C TYR A 169 -19.10 5.23 3.19
N LYS A 170 -19.60 4.07 3.60
CA LYS A 170 -20.87 3.53 3.12
C LYS A 170 -22.03 4.48 3.40
N LYS A 171 -22.08 5.02 4.61
CA LYS A 171 -23.20 5.85 5.08
C LYS A 171 -23.16 7.26 4.48
N TYR A 172 -22.00 7.88 4.46
CA TYR A 172 -21.85 9.31 4.16
C TYR A 172 -20.99 9.60 2.93
N GLY A 173 -20.16 8.64 2.47
CA GLY A 173 -19.05 8.89 1.55
C GLY A 173 -17.91 9.60 2.27
N ILE A 174 -16.95 10.15 1.52
CA ILE A 174 -15.91 11.00 2.08
C ILE A 174 -16.45 12.43 2.16
N LYS A 175 -16.51 12.98 3.37
CA LYS A 175 -16.93 14.36 3.62
C LYS A 175 -15.89 15.33 3.07
N ASP A 176 -16.31 16.54 2.68
CA ASP A 176 -15.40 17.57 2.16
C ASP A 176 -14.34 17.99 3.18
N GLU A 177 -14.74 18.04 4.47
CA GLU A 177 -13.82 18.34 5.56
C GLU A 177 -12.72 17.29 5.72
N ASP A 178 -13.07 15.99 5.64
CA ASP A 178 -12.09 14.89 5.73
C ASP A 178 -11.13 14.90 4.54
N ALA A 179 -11.67 15.12 3.32
CA ALA A 179 -10.85 15.26 2.13
C ALA A 179 -9.91 16.46 2.21
N ARG A 180 -10.42 17.62 2.68
CA ARG A 180 -9.60 18.82 2.87
C ARG A 180 -8.48 18.62 3.87
N ARG A 181 -8.77 18.01 5.03
CA ARG A 181 -7.77 17.69 6.05
C ARG A 181 -6.69 16.76 5.48
N SER A 182 -7.09 15.74 4.76
CA SER A 182 -6.17 14.80 4.11
C SER A 182 -5.29 15.49 3.06
N LEU A 183 -5.85 16.38 2.26
CA LEU A 183 -5.07 17.18 1.29
C LEU A 183 -4.06 18.11 1.96
N ILE A 184 -4.40 18.71 3.09
CA ILE A 184 -3.48 19.57 3.87
C ILE A 184 -2.31 18.71 4.39
N ARG A 185 -2.59 17.56 4.99
CA ARG A 185 -1.53 16.65 5.47
C ARG A 185 -0.61 16.19 4.34
N PHE A 186 -1.18 15.82 3.18
CA PHE A 186 -0.38 15.46 2.02
C PHE A 186 0.43 16.63 1.47
N ARG A 187 -0.13 17.84 1.49
CA ARG A 187 0.60 19.03 1.08
C ARG A 187 1.84 19.24 1.95
N THR A 188 1.69 19.20 3.27
CA THR A 188 2.83 19.32 4.20
C THR A 188 3.87 18.22 3.96
N ALA A 189 3.44 16.97 3.83
CA ALA A 189 4.35 15.86 3.55
C ALA A 189 5.10 16.02 2.21
N LEU A 190 4.41 16.52 1.17
CA LEU A 190 5.04 16.78 -0.13
C LEU A 190 5.96 18.01 -0.09
N GLU A 191 5.71 19.01 0.78
CA GLU A 191 6.63 20.13 1.04
C GLU A 191 7.94 19.59 1.62
N GLU A 192 7.88 18.76 2.66
CA GLU A 192 9.07 18.12 3.27
C GLU A 192 9.86 17.27 2.26
N LEU A 193 9.17 16.46 1.45
CA LEU A 193 9.81 15.68 0.39
C LEU A 193 10.42 16.56 -0.70
N ASN A 194 9.78 17.67 -1.04
CA ASN A 194 10.26 18.60 -2.05
C ASN A 194 11.61 19.22 -1.62
N ASP A 195 11.73 19.57 -0.35
CA ASP A 195 12.96 20.08 0.22
C ASP A 195 14.06 19.02 0.28
N GLN A 196 13.71 17.77 0.66
CA GLN A 196 14.65 16.64 0.64
C GLN A 196 15.16 16.31 -0.76
N LEU A 197 14.36 16.52 -1.79
CA LEU A 197 14.71 16.27 -3.17
C LEU A 197 15.47 17.42 -3.84
N GLU A 198 15.70 18.54 -3.14
CA GLU A 198 16.53 19.62 -3.65
C GLU A 198 17.97 19.13 -3.85
N GLY A 199 18.43 19.13 -5.11
CA GLY A 199 19.76 18.64 -5.48
C GLY A 199 19.94 17.12 -5.40
N ASN A 200 18.90 16.35 -5.05
CA ASN A 200 18.94 14.89 -4.93
C ASN A 200 18.18 14.18 -6.07
N GLN A 201 18.73 13.05 -6.50
CA GLN A 201 18.09 12.22 -7.52
C GLN A 201 16.92 11.42 -6.94
N TYR A 202 17.04 10.95 -5.70
CA TYR A 202 16.05 10.18 -4.95
C TYR A 202 15.86 10.77 -3.57
N ILE A 203 14.84 10.36 -2.84
CA ILE A 203 14.46 10.93 -1.52
C ILE A 203 15.62 10.88 -0.53
N LEU A 204 16.45 9.84 -0.58
CA LEU A 204 17.60 9.68 0.31
C LEU A 204 18.96 9.98 -0.36
N GLY A 205 18.99 10.70 -1.48
CA GLY A 205 20.22 11.11 -2.17
C GLY A 205 20.40 10.53 -3.57
N ALA A 206 21.54 9.90 -3.85
CA ALA A 206 21.89 9.44 -5.19
C ALA A 206 21.35 8.04 -5.55
N GLU A 207 20.93 7.25 -4.57
CA GLU A 207 20.51 5.86 -4.75
C GLU A 207 19.03 5.66 -4.51
N LEU A 208 18.40 4.83 -5.37
CA LEU A 208 17.00 4.40 -5.20
C LEU A 208 16.84 3.61 -3.90
N SER A 209 15.79 3.91 -3.14
CA SER A 209 15.50 3.26 -1.87
C SER A 209 14.07 2.74 -1.75
N LEU A 210 13.76 1.98 -0.70
CA LEU A 210 12.39 1.57 -0.37
C LEU A 210 11.44 2.76 -0.22
N VAL A 211 11.95 3.88 0.29
CA VAL A 211 11.17 5.10 0.48
C VAL A 211 10.66 5.63 -0.86
N ASP A 212 11.50 5.61 -1.90
CA ASP A 212 11.10 6.02 -3.24
C ASP A 212 9.98 5.14 -3.80
N VAL A 213 10.06 3.83 -3.57
CA VAL A 213 9.01 2.88 -4.00
C VAL A 213 7.70 3.16 -3.29
N ALA A 214 7.73 3.40 -1.98
CA ALA A 214 6.55 3.67 -1.18
C ALA A 214 5.88 4.99 -1.59
N TRP A 215 6.64 6.08 -1.59
CA TRP A 215 6.14 7.42 -1.90
C TRP A 215 5.73 7.60 -3.35
N PHE A 216 6.35 6.88 -4.29
CA PHE A 216 5.93 6.91 -5.69
C PHE A 216 4.45 6.57 -5.87
N ILE A 217 3.95 5.56 -5.17
CA ILE A 217 2.55 5.15 -5.28
C ILE A 217 1.60 6.17 -4.67
N TYR A 218 1.95 6.78 -3.54
CA TYR A 218 1.13 7.82 -2.94
C TYR A 218 1.12 9.09 -3.81
N THR A 219 2.28 9.48 -4.33
CA THR A 219 2.39 10.60 -5.28
C THR A 219 1.58 10.33 -6.56
N THR A 220 1.60 9.09 -7.07
CA THR A 220 0.76 8.67 -8.20
C THR A 220 -0.74 8.90 -7.91
N ARG A 221 -1.22 8.54 -6.72
CA ARG A 221 -2.62 8.75 -6.33
C ARG A 221 -2.99 10.23 -6.25
N ILE A 222 -2.12 11.04 -5.66
CA ILE A 222 -2.29 12.49 -5.56
C ILE A 222 -2.33 13.13 -6.95
N GLN A 223 -1.44 12.72 -7.85
CA GLN A 223 -1.41 13.22 -9.22
C GLN A 223 -2.66 12.78 -10.02
N HIS A 224 -3.11 11.55 -9.86
CA HIS A 224 -4.36 11.10 -10.47
C HIS A 224 -5.59 11.89 -9.97
N ALA A 225 -5.54 12.42 -8.75
CA ALA A 225 -6.56 13.31 -8.21
C ALA A 225 -6.44 14.76 -8.71
N ASN A 226 -5.62 15.02 -9.73
CA ASN A 226 -5.36 16.33 -10.33
C ASN A 226 -4.75 17.34 -9.35
N TYR A 227 -3.99 16.87 -8.35
CA TYR A 227 -3.22 17.75 -7.49
C TYR A 227 -2.14 18.47 -8.31
N PRO A 228 -1.95 19.79 -8.19
CA PRO A 228 -1.02 20.55 -9.03
C PRO A 228 0.44 20.38 -8.59
N LEU A 229 0.95 19.14 -8.69
CA LEU A 229 2.24 18.71 -8.18
C LEU A 229 3.39 19.55 -8.72
N GLN A 230 3.46 19.74 -10.05
CA GLN A 230 4.53 20.49 -10.70
C GLN A 230 4.60 21.95 -10.22
N ARG A 231 3.44 22.57 -9.98
CA ARG A 231 3.38 23.97 -9.54
C ARG A 231 3.78 24.16 -8.08
N LEU A 232 3.39 23.22 -7.21
CA LEU A 232 3.58 23.36 -5.76
C LEU A 232 4.85 22.67 -5.26
N HIS A 233 5.26 21.57 -5.91
CA HIS A 233 6.37 20.73 -5.48
C HIS A 233 7.21 20.29 -6.69
N PRO A 234 7.96 21.21 -7.34
CA PRO A 234 8.64 20.93 -8.60
C PRO A 234 9.70 19.81 -8.48
N ASN A 235 10.41 19.70 -7.34
CA ASN A 235 11.40 18.64 -7.13
C ASN A 235 10.72 17.26 -7.02
N VAL A 236 9.60 17.17 -6.31
CA VAL A 236 8.78 15.94 -6.24
C VAL A 236 8.24 15.58 -7.63
N SER A 237 7.78 16.57 -8.39
CA SER A 237 7.31 16.33 -9.77
C SER A 237 8.42 15.75 -10.66
N GLY A 238 9.60 16.36 -10.65
CA GLY A 238 10.74 15.87 -11.41
C GLY A 238 11.20 14.48 -10.99
N TRP A 239 11.22 14.19 -9.69
CA TRP A 239 11.49 12.87 -9.13
C TRP A 239 10.42 11.85 -9.58
N TYR A 240 9.15 12.20 -9.49
CA TYR A 240 8.06 11.33 -9.92
C TYR A 240 8.16 10.99 -11.41
N GLU A 241 8.42 11.96 -12.27
CA GLU A 241 8.57 11.75 -13.72
C GLU A 241 9.76 10.84 -14.06
N ARG A 242 10.90 10.99 -13.36
CA ARG A 242 12.05 10.09 -13.53
C ARG A 242 11.68 8.64 -13.18
N LEU A 243 11.00 8.41 -12.06
CA LEU A 243 10.55 7.07 -11.69
C LEU A 243 9.50 6.53 -12.66
N TYR A 244 8.55 7.36 -13.09
CA TYR A 244 7.53 6.97 -14.06
C TYR A 244 8.10 6.64 -15.45
N ALA A 245 9.21 7.25 -15.84
CA ALA A 245 9.93 6.91 -17.06
C ALA A 245 10.49 5.47 -17.02
N ASN A 246 10.81 4.96 -15.84
CA ASN A 246 11.23 3.57 -15.66
C ASN A 246 10.04 2.61 -15.88
N VAL A 247 10.21 1.67 -16.81
CA VAL A 247 9.16 0.70 -17.18
C VAL A 247 8.71 -0.16 -16.01
N LEU A 248 9.59 -0.45 -15.04
CA LEU A 248 9.27 -1.29 -13.87
C LEU A 248 8.30 -0.59 -12.90
N PHE A 249 8.34 0.73 -12.85
CA PHE A 249 7.35 1.53 -12.13
C PHE A 249 6.08 1.73 -12.95
N ARG A 250 6.23 2.24 -14.18
CA ARG A 250 5.10 2.60 -15.04
C ARG A 250 4.16 1.45 -15.34
N LYS A 251 4.68 0.24 -15.60
CA LYS A 251 3.85 -0.93 -15.93
C LYS A 251 2.89 -1.33 -14.81
N GLU A 252 3.21 -0.98 -13.56
CA GLU A 252 2.40 -1.31 -12.39
C GLU A 252 1.37 -0.22 -12.04
N VAL A 253 1.54 0.99 -12.58
CA VAL A 253 0.60 2.08 -12.31
C VAL A 253 -0.76 1.78 -12.95
N ARG A 254 -1.77 1.73 -12.12
CA ARG A 254 -3.17 1.59 -12.54
C ARG A 254 -3.99 2.72 -11.97
N ARG A 255 -4.68 3.43 -12.82
CA ARG A 255 -5.65 4.44 -12.38
C ARG A 255 -6.86 3.71 -11.81
N PRO A 256 -7.31 4.00 -10.57
CA PRO A 256 -8.58 3.52 -10.10
C PRO A 256 -9.65 3.98 -11.06
N LEU A 257 -10.59 3.08 -11.40
CA LEU A 257 -11.57 3.32 -12.43
C LEU A 257 -12.31 4.64 -12.25
N ILE A 258 -11.95 5.59 -13.11
CA ILE A 258 -12.89 6.62 -13.56
C ILE A 258 -13.31 6.11 -14.94
N MET A 259 -14.48 5.56 -15.05
CA MET A 259 -15.14 5.43 -16.35
C MET A 259 -15.92 6.69 -16.61
#